data_47c6e5113ea3b26a9fb0bdf462e95d1b
#
_entry.id   47c6e5113ea3b26a9fb0bdf462e95d1b
#
_cell.length_a   1.000
_cell.length_b   1.000
_cell.length_c   1.000
_cell.angle_alpha   90.00
_cell.angle_beta   90.00
_cell.angle_gamma   90.00
#
_symmetry.space_group_name_H-M   'P 1'
#
loop_
_entity.id
_entity.type
_entity.pdbx_description
1 polymer ?
#
loop_
_entity_poly.entity_id
_entity_poly.type
_entity_poly.pdbx_seq_one_letter_code
_entity_poly.pdbx_strand_id
1 'polypeptide(L)'
;MSGPRVLALHHASIRVGDLARSRKFYEELLGLDTAPRPDLGFPGAWYALGESQLHLIQQTKVFDDIDPTDPHVAFEVADLAEVRRALDARGISYRDFGGTQLWILDPDGNVVELCERA
;
A
#
# COMPACT_ATOMS: atom_id res chain seq x y z
N MET A 1 9.93 -22.30 -12.63
CA MET A 1 9.37 -22.23 -11.27
C MET A 1 8.27 -21.18 -11.21
N SER A 2 7.13 -21.58 -10.70
CA SER A 2 6.05 -20.63 -10.56
C SER A 2 6.25 -19.76 -9.32
N GLY A 3 5.90 -18.49 -9.40
CA GLY A 3 5.91 -17.57 -8.31
C GLY A 3 4.50 -17.09 -7.97
N PRO A 4 4.39 -16.11 -7.05
CA PRO A 4 3.11 -15.49 -6.76
C PRO A 4 2.50 -14.87 -8.02
N ARG A 5 1.20 -15.00 -8.18
CA ARG A 5 0.50 -14.38 -9.31
C ARG A 5 -0.01 -13.01 -8.90
N VAL A 6 0.44 -12.00 -9.62
CA VAL A 6 -0.11 -10.66 -9.50
C VAL A 6 -1.39 -10.60 -10.32
N LEU A 7 -2.48 -10.11 -9.73
CA LEU A 7 -3.79 -10.08 -10.37
C LEU A 7 -4.15 -8.68 -10.87
N ALA A 8 -3.81 -7.64 -10.10
CA ALA A 8 -4.26 -6.29 -10.42
C ALA A 8 -3.48 -5.27 -9.61
N LEU A 9 -3.60 -4.01 -9.97
CA LEU A 9 -3.17 -2.89 -9.14
C LEU A 9 -4.26 -2.64 -8.09
N HIS A 10 -3.91 -2.75 -6.82
CA HIS A 10 -4.87 -2.58 -5.71
C HIS A 10 -5.03 -1.10 -5.34
N HIS A 11 -3.94 -0.43 -5.08
CA HIS A 11 -3.97 0.99 -4.76
C HIS A 11 -2.61 1.64 -4.99
N ALA A 12 -2.63 2.97 -5.08
CA ALA A 12 -1.43 3.79 -5.04
C ALA A 12 -1.47 4.61 -3.75
N SER A 13 -0.33 4.79 -3.11
CA SER A 13 -0.20 5.62 -1.91
C SER A 13 0.75 6.76 -2.17
N ILE A 14 0.38 7.94 -1.67
CA ILE A 14 1.24 9.11 -1.74
C ILE A 14 1.34 9.76 -0.36
N ARG A 15 2.50 10.34 -0.08
CA ARG A 15 2.69 11.11 1.14
C ARG A 15 2.18 12.51 0.95
N VAL A 16 1.58 13.06 2.01
CA VAL A 16 1.14 14.45 2.05
C VAL A 16 1.63 15.10 3.35
N GLY A 17 2.02 16.35 3.28
CA GLY A 17 2.49 17.08 4.45
C GLY A 17 1.37 17.62 5.31
N ASP A 18 0.24 17.98 4.69
CA ASP A 18 -0.93 18.52 5.35
C ASP A 18 -2.17 17.82 4.80
N LEU A 19 -2.70 16.90 5.57
CA LEU A 19 -3.84 16.07 5.13
C LEU A 19 -5.08 16.91 4.83
N ALA A 20 -5.38 17.90 5.67
CA ALA A 20 -6.56 18.73 5.47
C ALA A 20 -6.51 19.49 4.13
N ARG A 21 -5.36 20.04 3.80
CA ARG A 21 -5.15 20.72 2.51
C ARG A 21 -5.23 19.74 1.34
N SER A 22 -4.64 18.58 1.48
CA SER A 22 -4.65 17.56 0.43
C SER A 22 -6.06 17.02 0.20
N ARG A 23 -6.84 16.85 1.27
CA ARG A 23 -8.23 16.41 1.14
C ARG A 23 -9.08 17.42 0.36
N LYS A 24 -8.86 18.73 0.56
CA LYS A 24 -9.55 19.74 -0.25
C LYS A 24 -9.22 19.57 -1.73
N PHE A 25 -7.96 19.33 -2.04
CA PHE A 25 -7.54 19.12 -3.42
C PHE A 25 -8.23 17.88 -4.03
N TYR A 26 -8.14 16.74 -3.35
CA TYR A 26 -8.65 15.48 -3.91
C TYR A 26 -10.17 15.38 -3.83
N GLU A 27 -10.81 15.87 -2.78
CA GLU A 27 -12.24 15.75 -2.62
C GLU A 27 -12.99 16.90 -3.30
N GLU A 28 -12.54 18.15 -3.14
CA GLU A 28 -13.27 19.30 -3.65
C GLU A 28 -12.87 19.64 -5.08
N LEU A 29 -11.59 19.67 -5.40
CA LEU A 29 -11.15 20.00 -6.77
C LEU A 29 -11.33 18.83 -7.71
N LEU A 30 -10.81 17.64 -7.34
CA LEU A 30 -10.86 16.47 -8.22
C LEU A 30 -12.12 15.62 -8.05
N GLY A 31 -12.88 15.86 -6.99
CA GLY A 31 -14.16 15.19 -6.78
C GLY A 31 -14.07 13.70 -6.45
N LEU A 32 -12.97 13.26 -5.83
CA LEU A 32 -12.83 11.86 -5.48
C LEU A 32 -13.74 11.47 -4.33
N ASP A 33 -14.32 10.28 -4.42
CA ASP A 33 -15.17 9.72 -3.37
C ASP A 33 -14.33 9.02 -2.32
N THR A 34 -14.60 9.31 -1.06
CA THR A 34 -13.89 8.66 0.06
C THR A 34 -14.29 7.19 0.16
N ALA A 35 -13.34 6.37 0.60
CA ALA A 35 -13.55 4.97 0.90
C ALA A 35 -13.33 4.73 2.41
N PRO A 36 -13.96 3.69 2.98
CA PRO A 36 -13.74 3.36 4.38
C PRO A 36 -12.26 3.08 4.67
N ARG A 37 -11.77 3.66 5.76
CA ARG A 37 -10.38 3.50 6.18
C ARG A 37 -10.34 3.10 7.65
N PRO A 38 -9.68 1.98 7.99
CA PRO A 38 -9.52 1.61 9.39
C PRO A 38 -8.59 2.58 10.11
N ASP A 39 -8.61 2.54 11.43
CA ASP A 39 -7.64 3.29 12.24
C ASP A 39 -6.29 2.59 12.15
N LEU A 40 -5.34 3.21 11.47
CA LEU A 40 -4.00 2.67 11.25
C LEU A 40 -2.96 3.30 12.17
N GLY A 41 -3.37 4.20 13.06
CA GLY A 41 -2.46 4.87 13.99
C GLY A 41 -1.74 6.07 13.40
N PHE A 42 -2.10 6.50 12.19
CA PHE A 42 -1.56 7.71 11.56
C PHE A 42 -2.64 8.36 10.67
N PRO A 43 -2.57 9.68 10.46
CA PRO A 43 -3.55 10.38 9.63
C PRO A 43 -3.45 10.00 8.16
N GLY A 44 -4.58 9.84 7.51
CA GLY A 44 -4.64 9.55 6.08
C GLY A 44 -6.07 9.58 5.57
N ALA A 45 -6.21 9.35 4.27
CA ALA A 45 -7.52 9.27 3.62
C ALA A 45 -7.44 8.27 2.47
N TRP A 46 -8.50 7.52 2.29
CA TRP A 46 -8.64 6.57 1.19
C TRP A 46 -9.75 7.01 0.24
N TYR A 47 -9.51 6.84 -1.04
CA TYR A 47 -10.46 7.19 -2.10
C TYR A 47 -10.72 6.00 -3.00
N ALA A 48 -11.97 5.81 -3.39
CA ALA A 48 -12.36 4.76 -4.33
C ALA A 48 -12.22 5.28 -5.77
N LEU A 49 -11.57 4.50 -6.61
CA LEU A 49 -11.35 4.80 -8.03
C LEU A 49 -11.64 3.53 -8.84
N GLY A 50 -12.92 3.29 -9.14
CA GLY A 50 -13.31 2.03 -9.74
C GLY A 50 -13.00 0.88 -8.80
N GLU A 51 -12.23 -0.11 -9.26
CA GLU A 51 -11.82 -1.25 -8.42
C GLU A 51 -10.50 -1.00 -7.70
N SER A 52 -9.86 0.15 -7.94
CA SER A 52 -8.62 0.55 -7.30
C SER A 52 -8.87 1.64 -6.28
N GLN A 53 -7.83 2.01 -5.55
CA GLN A 53 -7.92 3.09 -4.57
C GLN A 53 -6.71 4.01 -4.65
N LEU A 54 -6.89 5.24 -4.18
CA LEU A 54 -5.80 6.15 -3.88
C LEU A 54 -5.75 6.35 -2.37
N HIS A 55 -4.57 6.21 -1.78
CA HIS A 55 -4.36 6.42 -0.36
C HIS A 55 -3.49 7.65 -0.14
N LEU A 56 -3.92 8.56 0.71
CA LEU A 56 -3.12 9.67 1.20
C LEU A 56 -2.60 9.31 2.58
N ILE A 57 -1.32 9.54 2.81
CA ILE A 57 -0.66 9.24 4.08
C ILE A 57 0.04 10.51 4.55
N GLN A 58 -0.37 11.06 5.71
CA GLN A 58 0.34 12.19 6.27
C GLN A 58 1.58 11.67 6.99
N GLN A 59 2.73 11.97 6.44
CA GLN A 59 4.01 11.47 6.93
C GLN A 59 5.14 12.43 6.61
N THR A 60 5.82 12.91 7.63
CA THR A 60 6.97 13.78 7.49
C THR A 60 8.29 13.09 7.81
N LYS A 61 8.23 11.86 8.30
CA LYS A 61 9.39 11.10 8.75
C LYS A 61 10.04 10.37 7.58
N VAL A 62 11.36 10.34 7.55
CA VAL A 62 12.11 9.56 6.57
C VAL A 62 12.60 8.28 7.25
N PHE A 63 12.47 7.16 6.56
CA PHE A 63 12.87 5.85 7.04
C PHE A 63 13.87 5.22 6.08
N ASP A 64 14.72 4.36 6.60
CA ASP A 64 15.75 3.67 5.83
C ASP A 64 15.52 2.16 5.72
N ASP A 65 14.33 1.68 6.10
CA ASP A 65 13.94 0.28 5.94
C ASP A 65 12.53 0.19 5.33
N ILE A 66 11.89 -0.97 5.42
CA ILE A 66 10.55 -1.17 4.87
C ILE A 66 9.54 -0.38 5.70
N ASP A 67 9.07 0.74 5.16
CA ASP A 67 8.11 1.61 5.82
C ASP A 67 6.77 1.56 5.06
N PRO A 68 5.73 0.95 5.65
CA PRO A 68 4.41 0.87 5.00
C PRO A 68 3.76 2.23 4.73
N THR A 69 4.27 3.30 5.33
CA THR A 69 3.74 4.65 5.11
C THR A 69 4.44 5.39 3.96
N ASP A 70 5.53 4.84 3.42
CA ASP A 70 6.17 5.40 2.24
C ASP A 70 5.25 5.33 1.03
N PRO A 71 5.37 6.24 0.08
CA PRO A 71 4.66 6.09 -1.20
C PRO A 71 5.00 4.74 -1.80
N HIS A 72 3.96 4.01 -2.22
CA HIS A 72 4.16 2.65 -2.72
C HIS A 72 3.04 2.25 -3.67
N VAL A 73 3.29 1.17 -4.40
CA VAL A 73 2.29 0.50 -5.22
C VAL A 73 1.86 -0.76 -4.49
N ALA A 74 0.57 -1.05 -4.48
CA ALA A 74 0.05 -2.27 -3.91
C ALA A 74 -0.56 -3.14 -5.01
N PHE A 75 -0.08 -4.38 -5.09
CA PHE A 75 -0.62 -5.37 -6.01
C PHE A 75 -1.55 -6.32 -5.27
N GLU A 76 -2.66 -6.67 -5.91
CA GLU A 76 -3.55 -7.68 -5.38
C GLU A 76 -3.05 -9.06 -5.79
N VAL A 77 -2.98 -9.97 -4.84
CA VAL A 77 -2.56 -11.36 -5.07
C VAL A 77 -3.66 -12.32 -4.61
N ALA A 78 -3.65 -13.53 -5.15
CA ALA A 78 -4.67 -14.52 -4.83
C ALA A 78 -4.43 -15.14 -3.44
N ASP A 79 -3.18 -15.39 -3.07
CA ASP A 79 -2.84 -16.15 -1.87
C ASP A 79 -1.55 -15.61 -1.25
N LEU A 80 -1.69 -14.94 -0.11
CA LEU A 80 -0.56 -14.32 0.57
C LEU A 80 0.39 -15.35 1.21
N ALA A 81 -0.14 -16.51 1.60
CA ALA A 81 0.71 -17.60 2.11
C ALA A 81 1.68 -18.10 1.03
N GLU A 82 1.24 -18.17 -0.22
CA GLU A 82 2.11 -18.52 -1.35
C GLU A 82 3.18 -17.44 -1.56
N VAL A 83 2.81 -16.18 -1.41
CA VAL A 83 3.76 -15.06 -1.49
C VAL A 83 4.83 -15.20 -0.42
N ARG A 84 4.44 -15.46 0.83
CA ARG A 84 5.40 -15.62 1.93
C ARG A 84 6.38 -16.76 1.65
N ARG A 85 5.89 -17.89 1.16
CA ARG A 85 6.76 -19.02 0.81
C ARG A 85 7.76 -18.65 -0.27
N ALA A 86 7.32 -17.92 -1.30
CA ALA A 86 8.19 -17.49 -2.38
C ALA A 86 9.27 -16.52 -1.91
N LEU A 87 8.92 -15.60 -1.03
CA LEU A 87 9.87 -14.64 -0.48
C LEU A 87 10.88 -15.32 0.43
N ASP A 88 10.42 -16.22 1.30
CA ASP A 88 11.28 -16.99 2.19
C ASP A 88 12.28 -17.83 1.40
N ALA A 89 11.83 -18.49 0.34
CA ALA A 89 12.69 -19.32 -0.52
C ALA A 89 13.78 -18.49 -1.21
N ARG A 90 13.55 -17.21 -1.43
CA ARG A 90 14.50 -16.31 -2.09
C ARG A 90 15.32 -15.47 -1.10
N GLY A 91 15.08 -15.63 0.20
CA GLY A 91 15.75 -14.84 1.21
C GLY A 91 15.38 -13.36 1.19
N ILE A 92 14.18 -13.01 0.69
CA ILE A 92 13.71 -11.63 0.62
C ILE A 92 12.98 -11.28 1.91
N SER A 93 13.47 -10.23 2.59
CA SER A 93 12.83 -9.73 3.80
C SER A 93 11.50 -9.05 3.47
N TYR A 94 10.55 -9.19 4.37
CA TYR A 94 9.27 -8.50 4.24
C TYR A 94 8.76 -8.08 5.61
N ARG A 95 7.87 -7.11 5.61
CA ARG A 95 7.19 -6.65 6.81
C ARG A 95 5.73 -7.10 6.75
N ASP A 96 5.29 -7.76 7.79
CA ASP A 96 3.98 -8.43 7.83
C ASP A 96 3.38 -8.20 9.22
N PHE A 97 2.15 -7.71 9.25
CA PHE A 97 1.44 -7.45 10.51
C PHE A 97 0.43 -8.54 10.83
N GLY A 98 0.52 -9.70 10.18
CA GLY A 98 -0.34 -10.84 10.43
C GLY A 98 -1.72 -10.75 9.80
N GLY A 99 -1.93 -9.80 8.91
CA GLY A 99 -3.21 -9.61 8.21
C GLY A 99 -3.16 -10.10 6.78
N THR A 100 -3.84 -9.38 5.90
CA THR A 100 -3.98 -9.70 4.48
C THR A 100 -3.04 -8.87 3.61
N GLN A 101 -2.00 -8.28 4.19
CA GLN A 101 -1.06 -7.40 3.51
C GLN A 101 0.35 -7.68 3.99
N LEU A 102 1.33 -7.51 3.10
CA LEU A 102 2.73 -7.45 3.47
C LEU A 102 3.47 -6.48 2.55
N TRP A 103 4.64 -6.03 2.99
CA TRP A 103 5.45 -5.03 2.28
C TRP A 103 6.85 -5.55 2.08
N ILE A 104 7.38 -5.31 0.87
CA ILE A 104 8.77 -5.64 0.50
C ILE A 104 9.42 -4.40 -0.12
N LEU A 105 10.74 -4.46 -0.27
CA LEU A 105 11.47 -3.49 -1.09
C LEU A 105 11.78 -4.12 -2.44
N ASP A 106 11.63 -3.35 -3.50
CA ASP A 106 12.14 -3.75 -4.80
C ASP A 106 13.68 -3.59 -4.83
N PRO A 107 14.38 -3.99 -5.90
CA PRO A 107 15.84 -3.87 -5.95
C PRO A 107 16.39 -2.45 -5.80
N ASP A 108 15.58 -1.43 -6.07
CA ASP A 108 15.98 -0.03 -5.94
C ASP A 108 15.51 0.61 -4.62
N GLY A 109 14.93 -0.16 -3.73
CA GLY A 109 14.47 0.31 -2.44
C GLY A 109 13.06 0.90 -2.44
N ASN A 110 12.31 0.74 -3.52
CA ASN A 110 10.91 1.17 -3.54
C ASN A 110 10.05 0.21 -2.74
N VAL A 111 9.13 0.75 -1.97
CA VAL A 111 8.20 -0.07 -1.20
C VAL A 111 7.13 -0.65 -2.12
N VAL A 112 6.91 -1.95 -2.02
CA VAL A 112 5.85 -2.65 -2.76
C VAL A 112 5.00 -3.40 -1.74
N GLU A 113 3.71 -3.21 -1.83
CA GLU A 113 2.75 -3.90 -0.97
C GLU A 113 2.05 -5.00 -1.75
N LEU A 114 1.82 -6.13 -1.10
CA LEU A 114 1.05 -7.23 -1.67
C LEU A 114 -0.17 -7.46 -0.79
N CYS A 115 -1.36 -7.36 -1.39
CA CYS A 115 -2.63 -7.45 -0.69
C CYS A 115 -3.40 -8.67 -1.19
N GLU A 116 -3.89 -9.48 -0.26
CA GLU A 116 -4.69 -10.64 -0.62
C GLU A 116 -6.09 -10.18 -1.03
N ARG A 117 -6.63 -10.79 -2.07
CA ARG A 117 -8.00 -10.53 -2.50
C ARG A 117 -8.98 -10.97 -1.43
N ALA A 118 -9.91 -10.07 -1.10
CA ALA A 118 -10.96 -10.35 -0.12
C ALA A 118 -11.99 -11.34 -0.67
#